data_32598af18a92a478926407506bc8a2fe
#
_entry.id   32598af18a92a478926407506bc8a2fe
#
_cell.length_a   1.000
_cell.length_b   1.000
_cell.length_c   1.000
_cell.angle_alpha   90.00
_cell.angle_beta   90.00
_cell.angle_gamma   90.00
#
_symmetry.space_group_name_H-M   'P 1'
#
loop_
_entity.id
_entity.type
_entity.pdbx_description
1 polymer ?
#
loop_
_entity_poly.entity_id
_entity_poly.type
_entity_poly.pdbx_seq_one_letter_code
_entity_poly.pdbx_strand_id
1 'polypeptide(L)'
;MALHVLEALQHGVSVEAVLSDPKVAPALGERRRRQAEMDTVISDSTEVIDRLAIARLEGRGLRSNGYHVTAQVGDDCDACLVVHGDVGASFGEQDRYPVSASFYTNSFLHTAGGLYDLTRLATRFDPDGGGHANACGCRIQALETGTRVDRVVTEGDIEANLAAWLEMWAER
;
A
#
# COMPACT_ATOMS: atom_id res chain seq x y z
N MET A 1 -26.30 -5.97 -5.51
CA MET A 1 -26.21 -4.99 -4.40
C MET A 1 -25.95 -3.56 -4.89
N ALA A 2 -24.89 -3.25 -5.66
CA ALA A 2 -24.61 -1.88 -6.12
C ALA A 2 -25.79 -1.22 -6.85
N LEU A 3 -26.43 -1.91 -7.79
CA LEU A 3 -27.62 -1.41 -8.49
C LEU A 3 -28.76 -1.08 -7.53
N HIS A 4 -29.05 -1.93 -6.57
CA HIS A 4 -30.08 -1.72 -5.57
C HIS A 4 -29.84 -0.43 -4.72
N VAL A 5 -28.60 -0.22 -4.33
CA VAL A 5 -28.18 1.02 -3.61
C VAL A 5 -28.38 2.24 -4.50
N LEU A 6 -27.93 2.19 -5.75
CA LEU A 6 -28.06 3.30 -6.70
C LEU A 6 -29.53 3.63 -6.97
N GLU A 7 -30.37 2.63 -7.22
CA GLU A 7 -31.81 2.80 -7.43
C GLU A 7 -32.48 3.46 -6.21
N ALA A 8 -32.18 2.97 -5.00
CA ALA A 8 -32.74 3.53 -3.77
C ALA A 8 -32.37 5.01 -3.62
N LEU A 9 -31.10 5.37 -3.82
CA LEU A 9 -30.62 6.76 -3.76
C LEU A 9 -31.25 7.64 -4.86
N GLN A 10 -31.38 7.12 -6.07
CA GLN A 10 -32.08 7.84 -7.17
C GLN A 10 -33.56 8.12 -6.88
N HIS A 11 -34.21 7.26 -6.11
CA HIS A 11 -35.58 7.46 -5.66
C HIS A 11 -35.71 8.27 -4.37
N GLY A 12 -34.60 8.91 -3.92
CA GLY A 12 -34.61 9.82 -2.76
C GLY A 12 -34.64 9.12 -1.41
N VAL A 13 -34.32 7.82 -1.34
CA VAL A 13 -34.15 7.13 -0.06
C VAL A 13 -32.92 7.70 0.65
N SER A 14 -33.03 8.00 1.94
CA SER A 14 -31.90 8.55 2.69
C SER A 14 -30.75 7.54 2.82
N VAL A 15 -29.52 8.04 2.99
CA VAL A 15 -28.34 7.21 3.19
C VAL A 15 -28.51 6.29 4.40
N GLU A 16 -29.06 6.80 5.50
CA GLU A 16 -29.32 6.04 6.74
C GLU A 16 -30.27 4.87 6.49
N ALA A 17 -31.33 5.12 5.71
CA ALA A 17 -32.28 4.07 5.35
C ALA A 17 -31.67 3.01 4.44
N VAL A 18 -30.82 3.42 3.47
CA VAL A 18 -30.05 2.50 2.61
C VAL A 18 -29.07 1.66 3.44
N LEU A 19 -28.35 2.26 4.38
CA LEU A 19 -27.40 1.57 5.25
C LEU A 19 -28.10 0.54 6.16
N SER A 20 -29.35 0.77 6.51
CA SER A 20 -30.19 -0.09 7.35
C SER A 20 -31.00 -1.11 6.55
N ASP A 21 -30.99 -1.06 5.21
CA ASP A 21 -31.71 -2.00 4.35
C ASP A 21 -31.22 -3.44 4.60
N PRO A 22 -32.14 -4.41 4.84
CA PRO A 22 -31.78 -5.80 5.10
C PRO A 22 -30.94 -6.48 4.00
N LYS A 23 -30.97 -5.97 2.78
CA LYS A 23 -30.13 -6.45 1.68
C LYS A 23 -28.71 -5.84 1.70
N VAL A 24 -28.54 -4.68 2.33
CA VAL A 24 -27.27 -3.91 2.35
C VAL A 24 -26.51 -4.12 3.66
N ALA A 25 -27.20 -4.08 4.78
CA ALA A 25 -26.62 -4.13 6.13
C ALA A 25 -25.66 -5.34 6.37
N PRO A 26 -25.96 -6.56 5.92
CA PRO A 26 -25.03 -7.70 6.11
C PRO A 26 -23.71 -7.51 5.38
N ALA A 27 -23.74 -6.97 4.16
CA ALA A 27 -22.52 -6.74 3.38
C ALA A 27 -21.68 -5.56 3.93
N LEU A 28 -22.34 -4.57 4.51
CA LEU A 28 -21.65 -3.49 5.23
C LEU A 28 -21.00 -4.02 6.51
N GLY A 29 -21.68 -4.89 7.25
CA GLY A 29 -21.12 -5.56 8.42
C GLY A 29 -19.87 -6.37 8.08
N GLU A 30 -19.94 -7.16 7.03
CA GLU A 30 -18.78 -7.90 6.51
C GLU A 30 -17.63 -6.98 6.08
N ARG A 31 -17.94 -5.91 5.34
CA ARG A 31 -16.94 -4.93 4.92
C ARG A 31 -16.24 -4.26 6.11
N ARG A 32 -17.02 -3.85 7.13
CA ARG A 32 -16.48 -3.24 8.36
C ARG A 32 -15.59 -4.20 9.13
N ARG A 33 -15.96 -5.49 9.22
CA ARG A 33 -15.15 -6.51 9.87
C ARG A 33 -13.82 -6.68 9.14
N ARG A 34 -13.83 -6.85 7.82
CA ARG A 34 -12.61 -6.95 7.00
C ARG A 34 -11.73 -5.71 7.10
N GLN A 35 -12.34 -4.53 7.20
CA GLN A 35 -11.60 -3.30 7.39
C GLN A 35 -10.90 -3.30 8.75
N ALA A 36 -11.59 -3.65 9.84
CA ALA A 36 -11.00 -3.72 11.16
C ALA A 36 -9.87 -4.76 11.26
N GLU A 37 -10.03 -5.92 10.61
CA GLU A 37 -8.96 -6.93 10.49
C GLU A 37 -7.73 -6.36 9.75
N MET A 38 -7.95 -5.66 8.64
CA MET A 38 -6.88 -5.00 7.88
C MET A 38 -6.20 -3.90 8.70
N ASP A 39 -6.97 -3.08 9.41
CA ASP A 39 -6.45 -2.01 10.26
C ASP A 39 -5.54 -2.57 11.36
N THR A 40 -5.90 -3.70 11.96
CA THR A 40 -5.08 -4.40 12.94
C THR A 40 -3.77 -4.89 12.31
N VAL A 41 -3.85 -5.55 11.14
CA VAL A 41 -2.64 -6.04 10.45
C VAL A 41 -1.72 -4.91 10.06
N ILE A 42 -2.25 -3.78 9.55
CA ILE A 42 -1.45 -2.60 9.21
C ILE A 42 -0.76 -2.06 10.48
N SER A 43 -1.50 -1.89 11.58
CA SER A 43 -0.94 -1.43 12.85
C SER A 43 0.23 -2.29 13.33
N ASP A 44 0.04 -3.61 13.32
CA ASP A 44 1.03 -4.58 13.81
C ASP A 44 2.25 -4.72 12.88
N SER A 45 2.13 -4.26 11.64
CA SER A 45 3.13 -4.46 10.58
C SER A 45 3.77 -3.15 10.11
N THR A 46 3.45 -2.03 10.75
CA THR A 46 3.95 -0.71 10.37
C THR A 46 4.90 -0.16 11.41
N GLU A 47 6.07 0.28 10.97
CA GLU A 47 7.00 1.10 11.74
C GLU A 47 7.18 2.46 11.07
N VAL A 48 7.61 3.47 11.82
CA VAL A 48 7.89 4.81 11.29
C VAL A 48 9.36 5.14 11.51
N ILE A 49 10.07 5.41 10.41
CA ILE A 49 11.47 5.79 10.40
C ILE A 49 11.58 7.14 9.68
N ASP A 50 12.11 8.15 10.36
CA ASP A 50 12.27 9.50 9.81
C ASP A 50 11.02 10.00 9.06
N ARG A 51 9.82 9.80 9.68
CA ARG A 51 8.51 10.18 9.13
C ARG A 51 8.10 9.44 7.85
N LEU A 52 8.78 8.32 7.50
CA LEU A 52 8.33 7.34 6.52
C LEU A 52 7.68 6.16 7.25
N ALA A 53 6.39 5.94 7.03
CA ALA A 53 5.69 4.76 7.55
C ALA A 53 5.95 3.56 6.62
N ILE A 54 6.49 2.47 7.16
CA ILE A 54 6.84 1.27 6.42
C ILE A 54 5.93 0.13 6.85
N ALA A 55 5.00 -0.26 5.99
CA ALA A 55 4.08 -1.37 6.25
C ALA A 55 4.57 -2.65 5.55
N ARG A 56 4.89 -3.68 6.34
CA ARG A 56 5.41 -4.98 5.91
C ARG A 56 4.27 -5.99 5.79
N LEU A 57 3.71 -6.15 4.58
CA LEU A 57 2.57 -7.04 4.29
C LEU A 57 2.95 -8.23 3.42
N GLU A 58 4.24 -8.40 3.07
CA GLU A 58 4.71 -9.53 2.29
C GLU A 58 4.47 -10.87 3.00
N GLY A 59 4.15 -11.90 2.24
CA GLY A 59 3.84 -13.24 2.75
C GLY A 59 2.52 -13.37 3.53
N ARG A 60 1.75 -12.27 3.66
CA ARG A 60 0.48 -12.27 4.39
C ARG A 60 -0.76 -12.50 3.51
N GLY A 61 -0.59 -12.61 2.20
CA GLY A 61 -1.71 -12.70 1.25
C GLY A 61 -2.58 -11.44 1.22
N LEU A 62 -2.08 -10.31 1.74
CA LEU A 62 -2.81 -9.06 1.87
C LEU A 62 -2.22 -7.99 0.96
N ARG A 63 -3.10 -7.15 0.44
CA ARG A 63 -2.74 -5.93 -0.30
C ARG A 63 -3.49 -4.75 0.29
N SER A 64 -2.76 -3.69 0.56
CA SER A 64 -3.32 -2.42 0.99
C SER A 64 -2.79 -1.30 0.10
N ASN A 65 -3.52 -0.21 0.02
CA ASN A 65 -2.99 1.03 -0.53
C ASN A 65 -2.42 1.90 0.60
N GLY A 66 -1.51 2.80 0.28
CA GLY A 66 -0.85 3.62 1.27
C GLY A 66 -1.77 4.61 1.99
N TYR A 67 -2.96 4.92 1.43
CA TYR A 67 -3.92 5.79 2.11
C TYR A 67 -4.44 5.18 3.42
N HIS A 68 -4.57 3.86 3.50
CA HIS A 68 -4.92 3.20 4.75
C HIS A 68 -3.79 3.32 5.78
N VAL A 69 -2.54 3.17 5.35
CA VAL A 69 -1.36 3.30 6.22
C VAL A 69 -1.23 4.74 6.72
N THR A 70 -1.24 5.73 5.82
CA THR A 70 -1.10 7.14 6.20
C THR A 70 -2.28 7.64 7.04
N ALA A 71 -3.52 7.17 6.77
CA ALA A 71 -4.67 7.51 7.59
C ALA A 71 -4.57 6.96 9.03
N GLN A 72 -3.95 5.80 9.21
CA GLN A 72 -3.78 5.17 10.51
C GLN A 72 -2.62 5.76 11.31
N VAL A 73 -1.50 6.05 10.64
CA VAL A 73 -0.33 6.68 11.25
C VAL A 73 -0.56 8.18 11.53
N GLY A 74 -1.40 8.83 10.71
CA GLY A 74 -1.75 10.23 10.90
C GLY A 74 -0.58 11.18 10.65
N ASP A 75 -0.43 12.18 11.53
CA ASP A 75 0.55 13.26 11.38
C ASP A 75 2.00 12.83 11.70
N ASP A 76 2.21 11.58 12.11
CA ASP A 76 3.55 11.07 12.43
C ASP A 76 4.34 10.64 11.17
N CYS A 77 3.71 10.62 9.98
CA CYS A 77 4.41 10.33 8.73
C CYS A 77 4.12 11.34 7.63
N ASP A 78 5.12 11.63 6.81
CA ASP A 78 5.00 12.45 5.59
C ASP A 78 4.64 11.61 4.36
N ALA A 79 5.05 10.35 4.36
CA ALA A 79 4.77 9.38 3.31
C ALA A 79 4.74 7.96 3.90
N CYS A 80 4.30 7.01 3.08
CA CYS A 80 4.44 5.60 3.42
C CYS A 80 5.00 4.77 2.26
N LEU A 81 5.60 3.66 2.65
CA LEU A 81 6.05 2.55 1.83
C LEU A 81 5.29 1.30 2.26
N VAL A 82 4.64 0.63 1.32
CA VAL A 82 3.96 -0.64 1.58
C VAL A 82 4.65 -1.74 0.77
N VAL A 83 5.23 -2.72 1.45
CA VAL A 83 5.76 -3.94 0.83
C VAL A 83 4.68 -5.01 0.86
N HIS A 84 4.42 -5.67 -0.26
CA HIS A 84 3.41 -6.72 -0.39
C HIS A 84 3.81 -7.75 -1.45
N GLY A 85 3.05 -8.85 -1.52
CA GLY A 85 3.34 -9.97 -2.40
C GLY A 85 4.11 -11.08 -1.70
N ASP A 86 4.59 -12.04 -2.48
CA ASP A 86 5.18 -13.27 -1.98
C ASP A 86 6.57 -13.48 -2.58
N VAL A 87 7.55 -13.77 -1.72
CA VAL A 87 8.90 -14.15 -2.15
C VAL A 87 8.84 -15.39 -3.03
N GLY A 88 9.52 -15.36 -4.16
CA GLY A 88 9.57 -16.45 -5.13
C GLY A 88 8.30 -16.63 -5.98
N ALA A 89 7.30 -15.78 -5.82
CA ALA A 89 6.14 -15.80 -6.72
C ALA A 89 6.49 -15.23 -8.09
N SER A 90 5.84 -15.76 -9.13
CA SER A 90 5.95 -15.31 -10.51
C SER A 90 4.67 -14.64 -11.00
N PHE A 91 4.77 -13.87 -12.08
CA PHE A 91 3.58 -13.30 -12.72
C PHE A 91 2.68 -14.40 -13.28
N GLY A 92 1.36 -14.27 -13.01
CA GLY A 92 0.36 -15.21 -13.49
C GLY A 92 0.12 -16.41 -12.59
N GLU A 93 0.81 -16.51 -11.44
CA GLU A 93 0.45 -17.49 -10.42
C GLU A 93 -0.94 -17.17 -9.84
N GLN A 94 -1.70 -18.21 -9.53
CA GLN A 94 -3.00 -18.05 -8.87
C GLN A 94 -2.77 -17.70 -7.39
N ASP A 95 -3.44 -16.65 -6.92
CA ASP A 95 -3.44 -16.18 -5.53
C ASP A 95 -2.07 -15.76 -4.95
N ARG A 96 -1.02 -15.66 -5.78
CA ARG A 96 0.31 -15.17 -5.39
C ARG A 96 0.80 -14.11 -6.35
N TYR A 97 1.56 -13.15 -5.82
CA TYR A 97 2.10 -12.04 -6.61
C TYR A 97 3.58 -11.82 -6.28
N PRO A 98 4.42 -11.46 -7.26
CA PRO A 98 5.79 -11.07 -6.99
C PRO A 98 5.85 -9.94 -5.96
N VAL A 99 6.86 -10.01 -5.08
CA VAL A 99 7.09 -8.96 -4.09
C VAL A 99 7.27 -7.62 -4.76
N SER A 100 6.53 -6.63 -4.28
CA SER A 100 6.51 -5.28 -4.82
C SER A 100 6.37 -4.25 -3.70
N ALA A 101 6.73 -3.01 -4.01
CA ALA A 101 6.61 -1.87 -3.13
C ALA A 101 5.70 -0.81 -3.76
N SER A 102 4.92 -0.15 -2.92
CA SER A 102 4.11 1.00 -3.30
C SER A 102 4.40 2.16 -2.36
N PHE A 103 4.56 3.34 -2.91
CA PHE A 103 4.91 4.56 -2.19
C PHE A 103 3.78 5.57 -2.31
N TYR A 104 3.40 6.21 -1.20
CA TYR A 104 2.34 7.22 -1.18
C TYR A 104 2.72 8.37 -0.26
N THR A 105 2.52 9.60 -0.74
CA THR A 105 2.53 10.79 0.11
C THR A 105 1.35 10.74 1.09
N ASN A 106 1.54 11.18 2.32
CA ASN A 106 0.44 11.42 3.24
C ASN A 106 -0.38 12.64 2.77
N SER A 107 -1.37 12.39 1.93
CA SER A 107 -2.22 13.44 1.36
C SER A 107 -3.18 14.08 2.38
N PHE A 108 -3.34 13.49 3.56
CA PHE A 108 -4.08 14.11 4.67
C PHE A 108 -3.29 15.25 5.29
N LEU A 109 -1.96 15.12 5.34
CA LEU A 109 -1.05 16.13 5.84
C LEU A 109 -0.58 17.09 4.73
N HIS A 110 -0.26 16.57 3.56
CA HIS A 110 0.32 17.29 2.42
C HIS A 110 -0.69 17.47 1.28
N THR A 111 -1.67 18.36 1.47
CA THR A 111 -2.78 18.58 0.52
C THR A 111 -2.34 19.22 -0.80
N ALA A 112 -1.21 19.92 -0.83
CA ALA A 112 -0.65 20.58 -2.01
C ALA A 112 0.37 19.73 -2.77
N GLY A 113 0.66 18.51 -2.31
CA GLY A 113 1.67 17.60 -2.85
C GLY A 113 2.72 17.23 -1.81
N GLY A 114 3.44 16.14 -2.07
CA GLY A 114 4.45 15.62 -1.14
C GLY A 114 5.73 16.46 -1.05
N LEU A 115 6.50 16.18 -0.01
CA LEU A 115 7.81 16.80 0.22
C LEU A 115 8.93 16.24 -0.67
N TYR A 116 8.67 15.10 -1.30
CA TYR A 116 9.66 14.35 -2.07
C TYR A 116 8.99 13.66 -3.27
N ASP A 117 9.68 13.64 -4.40
CA ASP A 117 9.25 12.87 -5.57
C ASP A 117 9.52 11.37 -5.35
N LEU A 118 8.48 10.65 -4.94
CA LEU A 118 8.55 9.22 -4.60
C LEU A 118 8.92 8.33 -5.81
N THR A 119 8.78 8.82 -7.05
CA THR A 119 9.20 8.05 -8.22
C THR A 119 10.70 7.78 -8.22
N ARG A 120 11.50 8.62 -7.57
CA ARG A 120 12.94 8.41 -7.39
C ARG A 120 13.25 7.13 -6.60
N LEU A 121 12.41 6.80 -5.60
CA LEU A 121 12.50 5.54 -4.87
C LEU A 121 12.09 4.37 -5.76
N ALA A 122 10.93 4.48 -6.40
CA ALA A 122 10.37 3.43 -7.24
C ALA A 122 11.29 3.03 -8.41
N THR A 123 11.99 3.98 -9.00
CA THR A 123 12.88 3.74 -10.15
C THR A 123 14.32 3.40 -9.77
N ARG A 124 14.66 3.38 -8.48
CA ARG A 124 16.05 3.15 -8.03
C ARG A 124 16.65 1.86 -8.57
N PHE A 125 15.91 0.77 -8.52
CA PHE A 125 16.35 -0.55 -8.97
C PHE A 125 15.45 -1.16 -10.04
N ASP A 126 14.20 -0.71 -10.13
CA ASP A 126 13.24 -1.18 -11.14
C ASP A 126 13.05 -0.12 -12.24
N PRO A 127 13.64 -0.30 -13.44
CA PRO A 127 13.46 0.65 -14.54
C PRO A 127 12.02 0.74 -15.05
N ASP A 128 11.19 -0.28 -14.76
CA ASP A 128 9.76 -0.29 -15.06
C ASP A 128 8.91 0.24 -13.89
N GLY A 129 9.56 0.62 -12.77
CA GLY A 129 8.92 1.29 -11.66
C GLY A 129 8.47 2.71 -12.04
N GLY A 130 7.51 3.24 -11.29
CA GLY A 130 7.04 4.61 -11.53
C GLY A 130 5.60 4.83 -11.14
N GLY A 131 5.04 5.90 -11.68
CA GLY A 131 3.70 6.40 -11.38
C GLY A 131 3.68 7.92 -11.26
N HIS A 132 2.96 8.43 -10.29
CA HIS A 132 2.97 9.86 -9.97
C HIS A 132 3.95 10.16 -8.82
N ALA A 133 4.45 11.40 -8.75
CA ALA A 133 5.35 11.84 -7.68
C ALA A 133 4.82 11.53 -6.26
N ASN A 134 3.49 11.54 -6.09
CA ASN A 134 2.82 11.30 -4.80
C ASN A 134 2.22 9.90 -4.65
N ALA A 135 2.25 9.06 -5.68
CA ALA A 135 1.73 7.70 -5.66
C ALA A 135 2.37 6.87 -6.78
N CYS A 136 3.26 5.97 -6.44
CA CYS A 136 4.02 5.16 -7.39
C CYS A 136 4.31 3.78 -6.81
N GLY A 137 4.95 2.93 -7.60
CA GLY A 137 5.33 1.60 -7.15
C GLY A 137 6.37 0.96 -8.05
N CYS A 138 6.94 -0.13 -7.57
CA CYS A 138 7.94 -0.93 -8.27
C CYS A 138 7.90 -2.38 -7.81
N ARG A 139 8.59 -3.24 -8.53
CA ARG A 139 8.93 -4.59 -8.06
C ARG A 139 10.16 -4.53 -7.17
N ILE A 140 10.20 -5.35 -6.15
CA ILE A 140 11.45 -5.61 -5.43
C ILE A 140 12.42 -6.29 -6.41
N GLN A 141 13.66 -5.84 -6.44
CA GLN A 141 14.70 -6.36 -7.32
C GLN A 141 15.70 -7.19 -6.53
N ALA A 142 16.20 -8.27 -7.14
CA ALA A 142 17.33 -9.01 -6.61
C ALA A 142 18.61 -8.17 -6.76
N LEU A 143 19.37 -8.03 -5.67
CA LEU A 143 20.54 -7.15 -5.61
C LEU A 143 21.80 -7.93 -5.22
N GLU A 144 22.92 -7.59 -5.86
CA GLU A 144 24.27 -7.94 -5.43
C GLU A 144 25.12 -6.68 -5.34
N THR A 145 25.69 -6.43 -4.16
CA THR A 145 26.47 -5.21 -3.90
C THR A 145 25.79 -3.92 -4.37
N GLY A 146 24.46 -3.81 -4.15
CA GLY A 146 23.66 -2.64 -4.54
C GLY A 146 23.33 -2.54 -6.03
N THR A 147 23.63 -3.57 -6.83
CA THR A 147 23.32 -3.62 -8.26
C THR A 147 22.28 -4.69 -8.55
N ARG A 148 21.29 -4.38 -9.39
CA ARG A 148 20.29 -5.34 -9.84
C ARG A 148 20.92 -6.49 -10.59
N VAL A 149 20.48 -7.71 -10.24
CA VAL A 149 20.86 -8.96 -10.90
C VAL A 149 19.65 -9.76 -11.34
N ASP A 150 19.81 -10.64 -12.33
CA ASP A 150 18.74 -11.49 -12.83
C ASP A 150 18.73 -12.84 -12.09
N ARG A 151 18.05 -12.88 -10.97
CA ARG A 151 17.73 -14.08 -10.19
C ARG A 151 16.43 -13.92 -9.43
N VAL A 152 15.95 -14.99 -8.86
CA VAL A 152 14.77 -14.98 -7.99
C VAL A 152 15.05 -14.10 -6.76
N VAL A 153 14.06 -13.25 -6.43
CA VAL A 153 14.08 -12.38 -5.25
C VAL A 153 13.99 -13.22 -3.97
N THR A 154 14.80 -12.88 -3.00
CA THR A 154 14.84 -13.48 -1.66
C THR A 154 14.39 -12.48 -0.60
N GLU A 155 14.18 -12.94 0.64
CA GLU A 155 13.91 -12.04 1.79
C GLU A 155 15.04 -11.02 1.99
N GLY A 156 16.30 -11.44 1.82
CA GLY A 156 17.45 -10.52 1.92
C GLY A 156 17.44 -9.40 0.88
N ASP A 157 16.80 -9.62 -0.27
CA ASP A 157 16.65 -8.56 -1.29
C ASP A 157 15.61 -7.52 -0.87
N ILE A 158 14.58 -7.92 -0.13
CA ILE A 158 13.61 -6.96 0.43
C ILE A 158 14.35 -6.00 1.36
N GLU A 159 15.17 -6.53 2.28
CA GLU A 159 15.95 -5.72 3.22
C GLU A 159 16.95 -4.80 2.50
N ALA A 160 17.62 -5.30 1.46
CA ALA A 160 18.56 -4.50 0.67
C ALA A 160 17.88 -3.35 -0.10
N ASN A 161 16.69 -3.60 -0.68
CA ASN A 161 15.89 -2.55 -1.33
C ASN A 161 15.43 -1.51 -0.30
N LEU A 162 14.91 -1.97 0.86
CA LEU A 162 14.45 -1.09 1.94
C LEU A 162 15.58 -0.20 2.47
N ALA A 163 16.76 -0.77 2.75
CA ALA A 163 17.91 -0.01 3.24
C ALA A 163 18.28 1.13 2.29
N ALA A 164 18.37 0.83 0.98
CA ALA A 164 18.69 1.86 -0.01
C ALA A 164 17.61 2.93 -0.14
N TRP A 165 16.32 2.58 -0.04
CA TRP A 165 15.24 3.57 -0.04
C TRP A 165 15.25 4.44 1.21
N LEU A 166 15.57 3.88 2.37
CA LEU A 166 15.72 4.64 3.61
C LEU A 166 16.89 5.64 3.55
N GLU A 167 18.03 5.24 2.98
CA GLU A 167 19.15 6.15 2.72
C GLU A 167 18.71 7.31 1.82
N MET A 168 18.06 7.04 0.69
CA MET A 168 17.55 8.06 -0.21
C MET A 168 16.50 8.97 0.45
N TRP A 169 15.67 8.40 1.32
CA TRP A 169 14.65 9.13 2.06
C TRP A 169 15.28 10.08 3.09
N ALA A 170 16.32 9.64 3.77
CA ALA A 170 17.05 10.47 4.74
C ALA A 170 17.76 11.67 4.09
N GLU A 171 18.09 11.59 2.80
CA GLU A 171 18.73 12.65 2.00
C GLU A 171 17.74 13.64 1.32
N ARG A 172 16.40 13.48 1.55
CA ARG A 172 15.36 14.28 0.90
C ARG A 172 15.39 15.78 1.23
#